data_64bc3e685c0e70162fb340b72640a9fd
#
_entry.id   64bc3e685c0e70162fb340b72640a9fd
#
_cell.length_a   1.000
_cell.length_b   1.000
_cell.length_c   1.000
_cell.angle_alpha   90.00
_cell.angle_beta   90.00
_cell.angle_gamma   90.00
#
_symmetry.space_group_name_H-M   'P 1'
#
loop_
_entity.id
_entity.type
_entity.pdbx_description
1 polymer ?
#
loop_
_entity_poly.entity_id
_entity_poly.type
_entity_poly.pdbx_seq_one_letter_code
_entity_poly.pdbx_strand_id
1 'polypeptide(L)'
;GSKEMVNELVLVLVGRGGIFKTKFLENLLPKCLRSYYANDSSADYKNKDFLQITTSKALICLDEFDAPHGKNLNSFKSCVTKRSVTIRVPYDKYPSQLLRHASLCGTSNNRHVICEEEDRRCLVWEVEKIQSPFEYPIDHDHIYAQAIYIVKELIRKRKEGKLKQGDWVPWLTYEDMEKQRQHNRMFLANSFLEELIAKYFRVPTDGDLMNPNMKFATSADIMEKIGFNPAIRNNVTSGDIQNVMER
;
A
#
# COMPACT_ATOMS: atom_id res chain seq x y z
N GLY A 1 -25.61 10.75 -14.14
CA GLY A 1 -24.84 9.55 -14.04
C GLY A 1 -24.05 9.57 -12.75
N SER A 2 -24.31 8.63 -11.84
CA SER A 2 -23.46 8.40 -10.68
C SER A 2 -22.06 8.08 -11.18
N LYS A 3 -21.10 8.94 -10.88
CA LYS A 3 -19.69 8.57 -11.09
C LYS A 3 -19.44 7.40 -10.13
N GLU A 4 -19.32 6.20 -10.68
CA GLU A 4 -18.97 5.02 -9.93
C GLU A 4 -17.64 5.28 -9.27
N MET A 5 -17.64 5.29 -7.93
CA MET A 5 -16.42 5.51 -7.14
C MET A 5 -15.72 4.16 -7.02
N VAL A 6 -14.46 4.12 -7.40
CA VAL A 6 -13.59 2.98 -7.22
C VAL A 6 -12.72 3.25 -5.98
N ASN A 7 -12.53 2.26 -5.14
CA ASN A 7 -11.62 2.37 -4.01
C ASN A 7 -10.17 2.40 -4.52
N GLU A 8 -9.49 3.53 -4.33
CA GLU A 8 -8.11 3.76 -4.75
C GLU A 8 -7.11 3.51 -3.59
N LEU A 9 -7.57 2.90 -2.50
CA LEU A 9 -6.77 2.59 -1.33
C LEU A 9 -6.57 1.09 -1.19
N VAL A 10 -5.41 0.71 -0.66
CA VAL A 10 -5.03 -0.66 -0.33
C VAL A 10 -4.76 -0.72 1.17
N LEU A 11 -5.60 -1.45 1.89
CA LEU A 11 -5.36 -1.73 3.31
C LEU A 11 -4.28 -2.79 3.44
N VAL A 12 -3.17 -2.48 4.09
CA VAL A 12 -2.06 -3.43 4.31
C VAL A 12 -1.89 -3.69 5.80
N LEU A 13 -2.00 -4.95 6.20
CA LEU A 13 -1.74 -5.39 7.57
C LEU A 13 -0.33 -5.98 7.66
N VAL A 14 0.54 -5.33 8.43
CA VAL A 14 1.90 -5.82 8.68
C VAL A 14 2.02 -6.39 10.09
N GLY A 15 2.85 -7.40 10.29
CA GLY A 15 3.05 -8.03 11.59
C GLY A 15 3.56 -9.47 11.47
N ARG A 16 3.78 -10.12 12.59
CA ARG A 16 4.33 -11.49 12.64
C ARG A 16 3.48 -12.49 11.85
N GLY A 17 4.10 -13.54 11.34
CA GLY A 17 3.40 -14.68 10.76
C GLY A 17 2.48 -15.38 11.77
N GLY A 18 1.39 -15.98 11.31
CA GLY A 18 0.49 -16.79 12.15
C GLY A 18 -0.51 -16.02 13.02
N ILE A 19 -0.59 -14.69 12.96
CA ILE A 19 -1.53 -13.88 13.77
C ILE A 19 -2.88 -13.64 13.08
N PHE A 20 -3.27 -14.46 12.13
CA PHE A 20 -4.55 -14.44 11.42
C PHE A 20 -4.82 -13.23 10.50
N LYS A 21 -3.81 -12.48 10.04
CA LYS A 21 -3.99 -11.31 9.16
C LYS A 21 -4.82 -11.62 7.90
N THR A 22 -4.36 -12.58 7.10
CA THR A 22 -5.05 -13.01 5.86
C THR A 22 -6.45 -13.55 6.17
N LYS A 23 -6.59 -14.30 7.27
CA LYS A 23 -7.89 -14.84 7.69
C LYS A 23 -8.88 -13.77 8.15
N PHE A 24 -8.38 -12.73 8.80
CA PHE A 24 -9.18 -11.55 9.15
C PHE A 24 -9.70 -10.84 7.91
N LEU A 25 -8.83 -10.57 6.92
CA LEU A 25 -9.23 -9.93 5.67
C LEU A 25 -10.22 -10.78 4.87
N GLU A 26 -10.02 -12.09 4.80
CA GLU A 26 -11.00 -13.01 4.20
C GLU A 26 -12.35 -12.93 4.90
N ASN A 27 -12.36 -12.85 6.23
CA ASN A 27 -13.57 -12.79 7.04
C ASN A 27 -14.27 -11.43 7.05
N LEU A 28 -13.70 -10.39 6.42
CA LEU A 28 -14.43 -9.14 6.20
C LEU A 28 -15.67 -9.35 5.33
N LEU A 29 -15.65 -10.32 4.41
CA LEU A 29 -16.81 -10.69 3.63
C LEU A 29 -17.63 -11.77 4.37
N PRO A 30 -18.97 -11.60 4.49
CA PRO A 30 -19.85 -12.61 5.05
C PRO A 30 -19.84 -13.89 4.21
N LYS A 31 -20.25 -15.01 4.79
CA LYS A 31 -20.21 -16.33 4.13
C LYS A 31 -20.87 -16.34 2.74
N CYS A 32 -21.99 -15.65 2.59
CA CYS A 32 -22.72 -15.56 1.32
C CYS A 32 -21.97 -14.80 0.21
N LEU A 33 -21.00 -13.94 0.56
CA LEU A 33 -20.18 -13.18 -0.38
C LEU A 33 -18.73 -13.71 -0.49
N ARG A 34 -18.41 -14.84 0.13
CA ARG A 34 -17.05 -15.43 0.11
C ARG A 34 -16.55 -15.77 -1.28
N SER A 35 -17.44 -16.11 -2.21
CA SER A 35 -17.09 -16.34 -3.61
C SER A 35 -16.53 -15.10 -4.31
N TYR A 36 -16.78 -13.92 -3.77
CA TYR A 36 -16.24 -12.65 -4.26
C TYR A 36 -14.93 -12.24 -3.59
N TYR A 37 -14.36 -13.07 -2.73
CA TYR A 37 -13.00 -12.93 -2.23
C TYR A 37 -12.02 -13.67 -3.16
N ALA A 38 -10.83 -13.11 -3.33
CA ALA A 38 -9.70 -13.79 -3.94
C ALA A 38 -8.43 -13.50 -3.14
N ASN A 39 -7.51 -14.47 -3.15
CA ASN A 39 -6.16 -14.31 -2.63
C ASN A 39 -5.18 -14.40 -3.80
N ASP A 40 -4.24 -13.49 -3.91
CA ASP A 40 -3.22 -13.44 -4.95
C ASP A 40 -1.86 -13.10 -4.35
N SER A 41 -0.90 -13.98 -4.55
CA SER A 41 0.49 -13.79 -4.12
C SER A 41 1.45 -13.51 -5.29
N SER A 42 0.92 -13.41 -6.52
CA SER A 42 1.74 -13.31 -7.73
C SER A 42 2.41 -11.95 -7.91
N ALA A 43 1.87 -10.90 -7.30
CA ALA A 43 2.34 -9.51 -7.44
C ALA A 43 2.52 -9.02 -8.90
N ASP A 44 1.88 -9.70 -9.87
CA ASP A 44 1.91 -9.30 -11.29
C ASP A 44 0.68 -8.48 -11.67
N TYR A 45 0.74 -7.19 -11.37
CA TYR A 45 -0.34 -6.23 -11.62
C TYR A 45 -0.64 -5.94 -13.09
N LYS A 46 0.13 -6.52 -14.03
CA LYS A 46 -0.10 -6.42 -15.48
C LYS A 46 -0.73 -7.67 -16.05
N ASN A 47 -0.72 -8.76 -15.30
CA ASN A 47 -1.29 -10.02 -15.73
C ASN A 47 -2.77 -9.85 -16.09
N LYS A 48 -3.16 -10.37 -17.26
CA LYS A 48 -4.54 -10.28 -17.73
C LYS A 48 -5.51 -11.01 -16.82
N ASP A 49 -5.08 -12.13 -16.24
CA ASP A 49 -5.91 -12.92 -15.32
C ASP A 49 -6.13 -12.16 -14.02
N PHE A 50 -5.08 -11.52 -13.46
CA PHE A 50 -5.22 -10.64 -12.32
C PHE A 50 -6.19 -9.49 -12.60
N LEU A 51 -6.02 -8.81 -13.75
CA LEU A 51 -6.89 -7.72 -14.15
C LEU A 51 -8.35 -8.19 -14.32
N GLN A 52 -8.58 -9.39 -14.84
CA GLN A 52 -9.91 -9.98 -14.97
C GLN A 52 -10.53 -10.24 -13.59
N ILE A 53 -9.76 -10.76 -12.63
CA ILE A 53 -10.22 -10.99 -11.26
C ILE A 53 -10.69 -9.67 -10.63
N THR A 54 -10.02 -8.53 -10.91
CA THR A 54 -10.44 -7.22 -10.37
C THR A 54 -11.83 -6.77 -10.83
N THR A 55 -12.35 -7.32 -11.92
CA THR A 55 -13.68 -7.01 -12.45
C THR A 55 -14.79 -7.91 -11.91
N SER A 56 -14.44 -9.04 -11.29
CA SER A 56 -15.38 -10.06 -10.85
C SER A 56 -15.43 -10.27 -9.34
N LYS A 57 -14.42 -9.78 -8.60
CA LYS A 57 -14.33 -9.91 -7.15
C LYS A 57 -14.67 -8.60 -6.45
N ALA A 58 -15.05 -8.70 -5.18
CA ALA A 58 -15.30 -7.54 -4.31
C ALA A 58 -14.06 -7.16 -3.49
N LEU A 59 -13.28 -8.17 -3.07
CA LEU A 59 -12.07 -7.99 -2.27
C LEU A 59 -10.98 -8.96 -2.74
N ILE A 60 -9.80 -8.42 -3.02
CA ILE A 60 -8.61 -9.20 -3.37
C ILE A 60 -7.55 -8.93 -2.32
N CYS A 61 -7.07 -9.98 -1.69
CA CYS A 61 -5.96 -9.93 -0.76
C CYS A 61 -4.65 -10.23 -1.51
N LEU A 62 -3.72 -9.30 -1.47
CA LEU A 62 -2.35 -9.47 -1.93
C LEU A 62 -1.58 -10.08 -0.75
N ASP A 63 -1.48 -11.41 -0.74
CA ASP A 63 -0.77 -12.10 0.34
C ASP A 63 0.74 -11.97 0.13
N GLU A 64 1.50 -11.91 1.23
CA GLU A 64 2.93 -11.64 1.19
C GLU A 64 3.27 -10.34 0.44
N PHE A 65 2.46 -9.30 0.69
CA PHE A 65 2.63 -8.00 0.05
C PHE A 65 3.99 -7.39 0.42
N ASP A 66 4.89 -7.36 -0.56
CA ASP A 66 6.16 -6.65 -0.47
C ASP A 66 6.08 -5.30 -1.16
N ALA A 67 6.93 -4.38 -0.71
CA ALA A 67 7.05 -3.07 -1.33
C ALA A 67 7.34 -3.20 -2.83
N PRO A 68 6.43 -2.80 -3.74
CA PRO A 68 6.66 -2.95 -5.16
C PRO A 68 7.74 -1.97 -5.63
N HIS A 69 8.79 -2.46 -6.31
CA HIS A 69 9.91 -1.66 -6.78
C HIS A 69 9.93 -1.46 -8.30
N GLY A 70 10.52 -0.37 -8.77
CA GLY A 70 10.79 -0.10 -10.18
C GLY A 70 9.54 -0.18 -11.06
N LYS A 71 9.58 -1.02 -12.09
CA LYS A 71 8.46 -1.20 -13.04
C LYS A 71 7.19 -1.76 -12.39
N ASN A 72 7.33 -2.56 -11.35
CA ASN A 72 6.20 -3.13 -10.61
C ASN A 72 5.46 -2.06 -9.81
N LEU A 73 6.15 -1.07 -9.27
CA LEU A 73 5.54 0.05 -8.57
C LEU A 73 4.58 0.84 -9.47
N ASN A 74 5.02 1.18 -10.69
CA ASN A 74 4.17 1.88 -11.65
C ASN A 74 2.95 1.04 -12.07
N SER A 75 3.13 -0.27 -12.17
CA SER A 75 2.04 -1.20 -12.50
C SER A 75 1.05 -1.32 -11.37
N PHE A 76 1.53 -1.40 -10.13
CA PHE A 76 0.71 -1.38 -8.92
C PHE A 76 -0.09 -0.07 -8.83
N LYS A 77 0.58 1.09 -8.92
CA LYS A 77 -0.07 2.40 -8.91
C LYS A 77 -1.17 2.50 -9.97
N SER A 78 -0.87 2.06 -11.19
CA SER A 78 -1.84 2.04 -12.28
C SER A 78 -3.01 1.10 -11.99
N CYS A 79 -2.77 -0.09 -11.46
CA CYS A 79 -3.81 -1.05 -11.10
C CYS A 79 -4.76 -0.51 -10.04
N VAL A 80 -4.20 0.09 -8.97
CA VAL A 80 -5.00 0.64 -7.85
C VAL A 80 -5.89 1.79 -8.28
N THR A 81 -5.48 2.62 -9.24
CA THR A 81 -6.24 3.82 -9.67
C THR A 81 -7.14 3.59 -10.89
N LYS A 82 -6.95 2.49 -11.63
CA LYS A 82 -7.79 2.20 -12.80
C LYS A 82 -9.23 1.94 -12.40
N ARG A 83 -10.15 2.62 -13.08
CA ARG A 83 -11.61 2.42 -12.93
C ARG A 83 -12.15 1.29 -13.80
N SER A 84 -11.51 1.08 -14.93
CA SER A 84 -11.91 0.05 -15.89
C SER A 84 -10.69 -0.63 -16.49
N VAL A 85 -10.88 -1.85 -16.90
CA VAL A 85 -9.87 -2.71 -17.51
C VAL A 85 -10.36 -3.15 -18.88
N THR A 86 -9.52 -2.99 -19.90
CA THR A 86 -9.81 -3.51 -21.24
C THR A 86 -9.19 -4.89 -21.36
N ILE A 87 -10.05 -5.90 -21.41
CA ILE A 87 -9.64 -7.31 -21.53
C ILE A 87 -10.45 -7.99 -22.63
N ARG A 88 -9.83 -9.00 -23.26
CA ARG A 88 -10.54 -9.87 -24.16
C ARG A 88 -11.01 -11.10 -23.37
N VAL A 89 -12.32 -11.17 -23.18
CA VAL A 89 -12.91 -12.35 -22.56
C VAL A 89 -12.72 -13.56 -23.47
N PRO A 90 -12.43 -14.77 -22.95
CA PRO A 90 -12.34 -15.97 -23.77
C PRO A 90 -13.57 -16.12 -24.67
N TYR A 91 -13.32 -16.46 -25.93
CA TYR A 91 -14.31 -16.60 -27.01
C TYR A 91 -14.91 -15.30 -27.56
N ASP A 92 -14.67 -14.14 -26.96
CA ASP A 92 -15.10 -12.86 -27.52
C ASP A 92 -14.22 -12.44 -28.71
N LYS A 93 -14.87 -11.92 -29.76
CA LYS A 93 -14.18 -11.43 -30.94
C LYS A 93 -13.42 -10.13 -30.71
N TYR A 94 -13.92 -9.27 -29.82
CA TYR A 94 -13.38 -7.95 -29.52
C TYR A 94 -13.07 -7.79 -28.03
N PRO A 95 -12.07 -6.95 -27.66
CA PRO A 95 -11.85 -6.57 -26.28
C PRO A 95 -13.05 -5.81 -25.71
N SER A 96 -13.42 -6.11 -24.47
CA SER A 96 -14.48 -5.41 -23.74
C SER A 96 -13.87 -4.56 -22.62
N GLN A 97 -14.45 -3.40 -22.39
CA GLN A 97 -14.09 -2.55 -21.26
C GLN A 97 -14.99 -2.90 -20.07
N LEU A 98 -14.40 -3.48 -19.03
CA LEU A 98 -15.09 -3.89 -17.81
C LEU A 98 -14.73 -2.97 -16.66
N LEU A 99 -15.69 -2.65 -15.80
CA LEU A 99 -15.45 -1.87 -14.59
C LEU A 99 -14.71 -2.71 -13.55
N ARG A 100 -13.79 -2.09 -12.84
CA ARG A 100 -13.17 -2.69 -11.67
C ARG A 100 -14.10 -2.57 -10.48
N HIS A 101 -14.41 -3.68 -9.84
CA HIS A 101 -15.25 -3.76 -8.64
C HIS A 101 -14.43 -4.03 -7.37
N ALA A 102 -13.31 -4.72 -7.51
CA ALA A 102 -12.51 -5.15 -6.39
C ALA A 102 -11.87 -3.99 -5.63
N SER A 103 -11.98 -4.00 -4.32
CA SER A 103 -11.06 -3.34 -3.39
C SER A 103 -9.85 -4.24 -3.18
N LEU A 104 -8.69 -3.62 -2.96
CA LEU A 104 -7.45 -4.34 -2.69
C LEU A 104 -7.09 -4.24 -1.21
N CYS A 105 -6.59 -5.31 -0.66
CA CYS A 105 -5.94 -5.35 0.65
C CYS A 105 -4.68 -6.20 0.57
N GLY A 106 -3.84 -6.16 1.58
CA GLY A 106 -2.62 -6.96 1.60
C GLY A 106 -2.21 -7.37 3.00
N THR A 107 -1.38 -8.41 3.08
CA THR A 107 -0.74 -8.84 4.33
C THR A 107 0.75 -8.95 4.11
N SER A 108 1.54 -8.55 5.10
CA SER A 108 2.99 -8.72 5.06
C SER A 108 3.53 -9.13 6.43
N ASN A 109 4.61 -9.91 6.40
CA ASN A 109 5.44 -10.16 7.57
C ASN A 109 6.59 -9.14 7.68
N ASN A 110 6.86 -8.42 6.60
CA ASN A 110 7.81 -7.33 6.57
C ASN A 110 7.09 -6.04 7.00
N ARG A 111 7.75 -5.25 7.85
CA ARG A 111 7.24 -3.93 8.25
C ARG A 111 7.40 -2.90 7.13
N HIS A 112 8.43 -3.04 6.33
CA HIS A 112 8.82 -2.08 5.30
C HIS A 112 8.16 -2.42 3.96
N VAL A 113 6.92 -1.95 3.77
CA VAL A 113 6.07 -2.27 2.62
C VAL A 113 5.80 -1.08 1.69
N ILE A 114 6.33 0.11 1.99
CA ILE A 114 6.18 1.32 1.19
C ILE A 114 7.51 1.69 0.57
N CYS A 115 7.53 1.97 -0.75
CA CYS A 115 8.73 2.36 -1.47
C CYS A 115 8.91 3.87 -1.60
N GLU A 116 7.84 4.63 -1.58
CA GLU A 116 7.88 6.07 -1.79
C GLU A 116 7.14 6.78 -0.65
N GLU A 117 7.75 7.79 -0.06
CA GLU A 117 7.17 8.58 1.03
C GLU A 117 5.82 9.21 0.66
N GLU A 118 5.66 9.56 -0.60
CA GLU A 118 4.42 10.19 -1.11
C GLU A 118 3.34 9.19 -1.55
N ASP A 119 3.51 7.88 -1.30
CA ASP A 119 2.50 6.91 -1.70
C ASP A 119 1.27 7.01 -0.78
N ARG A 120 0.21 7.62 -1.32
CA ARG A 120 -1.08 7.79 -0.67
C ARG A 120 -2.03 6.60 -0.84
N ARG A 121 -1.63 5.56 -1.57
CA ARG A 121 -2.51 4.44 -1.91
C ARG A 121 -2.57 3.40 -0.82
N CYS A 122 -1.48 3.22 -0.10
CA CYS A 122 -1.39 2.23 0.96
C CYS A 122 -1.81 2.81 2.31
N LEU A 123 -2.76 2.15 2.97
CA LEU A 123 -3.10 2.34 4.38
C LEU A 123 -2.47 1.20 5.15
N VAL A 124 -1.29 1.43 5.73
CA VAL A 124 -0.54 0.38 6.43
C VAL A 124 -0.85 0.42 7.91
N TRP A 125 -1.12 -0.74 8.49
CA TRP A 125 -1.34 -0.90 9.93
C TRP A 125 -0.47 -2.02 10.47
N GLU A 126 0.29 -1.73 11.52
CA GLU A 126 1.02 -2.73 12.26
C GLU A 126 0.07 -3.43 13.23
N VAL A 127 0.05 -4.77 13.15
CA VAL A 127 -0.85 -5.60 13.93
C VAL A 127 -0.03 -6.50 14.83
N GLU A 128 -0.19 -6.34 16.12
CA GLU A 128 0.47 -7.19 17.12
C GLU A 128 -0.26 -8.52 17.31
N LYS A 129 -1.59 -8.46 17.37
CA LYS A 129 -2.44 -9.63 17.62
C LYS A 129 -3.82 -9.45 17.01
N ILE A 130 -4.34 -10.50 16.40
CA ILE A 130 -5.75 -10.62 16.01
C ILE A 130 -6.36 -11.75 16.83
N GLN A 131 -7.53 -11.51 17.40
CA GLN A 131 -8.27 -12.58 18.06
C GLN A 131 -8.65 -13.66 17.05
N SER A 132 -8.62 -14.91 17.47
CA SER A 132 -8.99 -16.05 16.61
C SER A 132 -10.36 -15.82 15.97
N PRO A 133 -10.47 -15.72 14.65
CA PRO A 133 -11.77 -15.51 13.98
C PRO A 133 -12.70 -16.72 14.09
N PHE A 134 -12.21 -17.83 14.62
CA PHE A 134 -13.00 -19.03 14.91
C PHE A 134 -13.69 -18.92 16.26
N GLU A 135 -13.04 -18.28 17.25
CA GLU A 135 -13.59 -18.07 18.60
C GLU A 135 -14.39 -16.76 18.69
N TYR A 136 -13.95 -15.74 17.93
CA TYR A 136 -14.54 -14.42 17.89
C TYR A 136 -14.94 -14.06 16.46
N PRO A 137 -16.04 -14.63 15.96
CA PRO A 137 -16.51 -14.35 14.60
C PRO A 137 -16.96 -12.90 14.46
N ILE A 138 -16.73 -12.32 13.27
CA ILE A 138 -17.21 -10.99 12.92
C ILE A 138 -18.74 -11.01 12.84
N ASP A 139 -19.39 -10.08 13.54
CA ASP A 139 -20.84 -9.85 13.41
C ASP A 139 -21.10 -9.00 12.14
N HIS A 140 -21.25 -9.70 11.03
CA HIS A 140 -21.44 -9.06 9.73
C HIS A 140 -22.75 -8.27 9.65
N ASP A 141 -23.82 -8.73 10.28
CA ASP A 141 -25.13 -8.09 10.17
C ASP A 141 -25.09 -6.69 10.79
N HIS A 142 -24.51 -6.56 11.97
CA HIS A 142 -24.35 -5.25 12.61
C HIS A 142 -23.38 -4.34 11.88
N ILE A 143 -22.21 -4.86 11.45
CA ILE A 143 -21.20 -4.07 10.76
C ILE A 143 -21.72 -3.55 9.42
N TYR A 144 -22.36 -4.40 8.62
CA TYR A 144 -22.91 -4.00 7.33
C TYR A 144 -24.13 -3.09 7.48
N ALA A 145 -24.98 -3.32 8.48
CA ALA A 145 -26.10 -2.42 8.79
C ALA A 145 -25.59 -1.02 9.14
N GLN A 146 -24.57 -0.93 9.99
CA GLN A 146 -23.94 0.35 10.34
C GLN A 146 -23.30 1.03 9.12
N ALA A 147 -22.56 0.30 8.30
CA ALA A 147 -21.94 0.84 7.08
C ALA A 147 -23.00 1.37 6.11
N ILE A 148 -24.10 0.64 5.89
CA ILE A 148 -25.20 1.06 5.05
C ILE A 148 -25.88 2.32 5.61
N TYR A 149 -26.06 2.39 6.93
CA TYR A 149 -26.62 3.58 7.59
C TYR A 149 -25.75 4.79 7.34
N ILE A 150 -24.43 4.71 7.56
CA ILE A 150 -23.47 5.81 7.34
C ILE A 150 -23.53 6.28 5.88
N VAL A 151 -23.52 5.37 4.91
CA VAL A 151 -23.58 5.71 3.48
C VAL A 151 -24.93 6.37 3.13
N LYS A 152 -26.06 5.90 3.64
CA LYS A 152 -27.36 6.50 3.42
C LYS A 152 -27.45 7.92 3.97
N GLU A 153 -26.92 8.14 5.17
CA GLU A 153 -26.85 9.47 5.80
C GLU A 153 -25.98 10.44 4.99
N LEU A 154 -24.82 9.98 4.51
CA LEU A 154 -23.96 10.76 3.64
C LEU A 154 -24.70 11.19 2.35
N ILE A 155 -25.36 10.23 1.70
CA ILE A 155 -26.14 10.52 0.48
C ILE A 155 -27.25 11.54 0.77
N ARG A 156 -27.96 11.37 1.90
CA ARG A 156 -29.02 12.31 2.33
C ARG A 156 -28.45 13.72 2.55
N LYS A 157 -27.40 13.86 3.37
CA LYS A 157 -26.74 15.14 3.66
C LYS A 157 -26.25 15.83 2.37
N ARG A 158 -25.66 15.05 1.44
CA ARG A 158 -25.20 15.57 0.16
C ARG A 158 -26.35 16.09 -0.71
N LYS A 159 -27.46 15.36 -0.79
CA LYS A 159 -28.66 15.79 -1.56
C LYS A 159 -29.29 17.05 -0.97
N GLU A 160 -29.28 17.19 0.35
CA GLU A 160 -29.85 18.35 1.05
C GLU A 160 -28.88 19.55 1.13
N GLY A 161 -27.67 19.44 0.58
CA GLY A 161 -26.64 20.49 0.69
C GLY A 161 -26.12 20.73 2.11
N LYS A 162 -26.34 19.79 3.01
CA LYS A 162 -26.00 19.89 4.44
C LYS A 162 -24.67 19.22 4.82
N LEU A 163 -23.87 18.82 3.84
CA LEU A 163 -22.55 18.22 4.11
C LEU A 163 -21.63 19.29 4.69
N LYS A 164 -21.12 19.06 5.89
CA LYS A 164 -20.23 19.99 6.60
C LYS A 164 -18.79 19.51 6.53
N GLN A 165 -17.85 20.43 6.72
CA GLN A 165 -16.45 20.07 6.98
C GLN A 165 -16.38 19.23 8.27
N GLY A 166 -15.72 18.09 8.21
CA GLY A 166 -15.64 17.11 9.31
C GLY A 166 -16.70 16.00 9.26
N ASP A 167 -17.71 16.08 8.39
CA ASP A 167 -18.54 14.90 8.12
C ASP A 167 -17.70 13.81 7.45
N TRP A 168 -17.93 12.55 7.83
CA TRP A 168 -17.27 11.42 7.19
C TRP A 168 -17.57 11.36 5.68
N VAL A 169 -16.53 11.16 4.87
CA VAL A 169 -16.62 10.99 3.42
C VAL A 169 -15.83 9.75 2.99
N PRO A 170 -16.23 9.07 1.89
CA PRO A 170 -15.55 7.83 1.45
C PRO A 170 -14.31 8.10 0.59
N TRP A 171 -13.66 9.23 0.77
CA TRP A 171 -12.38 9.59 0.13
C TRP A 171 -11.50 10.29 1.13
N LEU A 172 -10.19 10.24 0.91
CA LEU A 172 -9.24 10.98 1.74
C LEU A 172 -9.32 12.48 1.42
N THR A 173 -9.44 13.29 2.47
CA THR A 173 -9.25 14.74 2.38
C THR A 173 -7.75 15.06 2.28
N TYR A 174 -7.41 16.32 2.00
CA TYR A 174 -6.00 16.74 2.01
C TYR A 174 -5.34 16.51 3.37
N GLU A 175 -6.06 16.82 4.44
CA GLU A 175 -5.59 16.58 5.81
C GLU A 175 -5.38 15.09 6.12
N ASP A 176 -6.30 14.23 5.66
CA ASP A 176 -6.16 12.78 5.82
C ASP A 176 -4.95 12.24 5.06
N MET A 177 -4.71 12.74 3.84
CA MET A 177 -3.54 12.36 3.05
C MET A 177 -2.23 12.77 3.72
N GLU A 178 -2.17 13.93 4.37
CA GLU A 178 -0.99 14.36 5.08
C GLU A 178 -0.75 13.52 6.34
N LYS A 179 -1.79 13.22 7.11
CA LYS A 179 -1.72 12.29 8.26
C LYS A 179 -1.27 10.90 7.83
N GLN A 180 -1.80 10.41 6.71
CA GLN A 180 -1.42 9.12 6.15
C GLN A 180 0.06 9.11 5.73
N ARG A 181 0.54 10.19 5.08
CA ARG A 181 1.94 10.32 4.68
C ARG A 181 2.86 10.24 5.90
N GLN A 182 2.57 10.99 6.95
CA GLN A 182 3.34 10.98 8.19
C GLN A 182 3.34 9.59 8.84
N HIS A 183 2.18 8.92 8.87
CA HIS A 183 2.05 7.57 9.39
C HIS A 183 2.84 6.55 8.54
N ASN A 184 2.79 6.67 7.23
CA ASN A 184 3.44 5.75 6.29
C ASN A 184 4.97 5.81 6.33
N ARG A 185 5.57 6.91 6.83
CA ARG A 185 7.03 7.01 7.01
C ARG A 185 7.62 5.87 7.85
N MET A 186 6.86 5.34 8.81
CA MET A 186 7.30 4.23 9.66
C MET A 186 7.42 2.90 8.91
N PHE A 187 6.85 2.81 7.71
CA PHE A 187 6.77 1.60 6.88
C PHE A 187 7.55 1.72 5.57
N LEU A 188 8.34 2.78 5.43
CA LEU A 188 9.21 2.95 4.26
C LEU A 188 10.23 1.81 4.20
N ALA A 189 10.35 1.20 3.04
CA ALA A 189 11.42 0.28 2.74
C ALA A 189 12.72 1.06 2.65
N ASN A 190 13.71 0.65 3.42
CA ASN A 190 15.07 1.17 3.23
C ASN A 190 15.51 0.81 1.82
N SER A 191 16.01 1.80 1.08
CA SER A 191 16.62 1.48 -0.20
C SER A 191 17.89 0.65 0.07
N PHE A 192 18.23 -0.26 -0.86
CA PHE A 192 19.50 -0.99 -0.80
C PHE A 192 20.70 -0.02 -0.60
N LEU A 193 20.57 1.19 -1.11
CA LEU A 193 21.54 2.25 -0.93
C LEU A 193 21.64 2.70 0.54
N GLU A 194 20.52 2.88 1.22
CA GLU A 194 20.46 3.23 2.66
C GLU A 194 21.14 2.16 3.52
N GLU A 195 20.81 0.90 3.28
CA GLU A 195 21.43 -0.23 4.00
C GLU A 195 22.96 -0.27 3.77
N LEU A 196 23.37 -0.01 2.54
CA LEU A 196 24.77 -0.02 2.19
C LEU A 196 25.53 1.17 2.78
N ILE A 197 24.93 2.35 2.80
CA ILE A 197 25.50 3.54 3.47
C ILE A 197 25.61 3.26 4.96
N ALA A 198 24.56 2.79 5.61
CA ALA A 198 24.53 2.49 7.04
C ALA A 198 25.56 1.42 7.46
N LYS A 199 25.96 0.53 6.54
CA LYS A 199 27.00 -0.48 6.79
C LYS A 199 28.39 0.14 6.96
N TYR A 200 28.69 1.23 6.26
CA TYR A 200 30.04 1.84 6.23
C TYR A 200 30.09 3.18 6.92
N PHE A 201 28.99 3.84 7.10
CA PHE A 201 28.87 5.18 7.67
C PHE A 201 27.79 5.20 8.74
N ARG A 202 27.93 6.06 9.72
CA ARG A 202 26.92 6.31 10.73
C ARG A 202 26.55 7.79 10.79
N VAL A 203 25.35 8.08 11.24
CA VAL A 203 24.92 9.45 11.49
C VAL A 203 25.77 10.03 12.62
N PRO A 204 26.35 11.24 12.44
CA PRO A 204 27.12 11.90 13.49
C PRO A 204 26.24 12.22 14.69
N THR A 205 26.80 12.11 15.88
CA THR A 205 26.21 12.53 17.15
C THR A 205 26.85 13.85 17.62
N ASP A 206 26.22 14.54 18.56
CA ASP A 206 26.75 15.81 19.10
C ASP A 206 28.18 15.67 19.65
N GLY A 207 28.53 14.51 20.20
CA GLY A 207 29.88 14.22 20.69
C GLY A 207 30.93 14.10 19.58
N ASP A 208 30.51 13.78 18.36
CA ASP A 208 31.43 13.63 17.23
C ASP A 208 31.93 14.95 16.67
N LEU A 209 31.17 16.03 16.82
CA LEU A 209 31.55 17.37 16.39
C LEU A 209 32.79 17.91 17.12
N MET A 210 33.07 17.39 18.32
CA MET A 210 34.22 17.77 19.15
C MET A 210 35.40 16.78 19.02
N ASN A 211 35.26 15.73 18.21
CA ASN A 211 36.29 14.72 18.09
C ASN A 211 37.24 15.02 16.90
N PRO A 212 38.51 15.40 17.15
CA PRO A 212 39.45 15.76 16.09
C PRO A 212 39.83 14.60 15.16
N ASN A 213 39.58 13.37 15.53
CA ASN A 213 39.82 12.17 14.73
C ASN A 213 38.64 11.78 13.85
N MET A 214 37.50 12.48 13.97
CA MET A 214 36.31 12.19 13.18
C MET A 214 36.46 12.78 11.78
N LYS A 215 36.21 11.96 10.76
CA LYS A 215 36.13 12.39 9.36
C LYS A 215 34.67 12.37 8.92
N PHE A 216 34.20 13.49 8.45
CA PHE A 216 32.89 13.57 7.80
C PHE A 216 33.04 13.17 6.34
N ALA A 217 32.19 12.25 5.90
CA ALA A 217 32.18 11.79 4.53
C ALA A 217 31.30 12.71 3.67
N THR A 218 31.81 13.08 2.50
CA THR A 218 31.02 13.74 1.46
C THR A 218 30.29 12.71 0.61
N SER A 219 29.30 13.13 -0.20
CA SER A 219 28.65 12.22 -1.16
C SER A 219 29.64 11.54 -2.11
N ALA A 220 30.75 12.22 -2.44
CA ALA A 220 31.83 11.67 -3.26
C ALA A 220 32.58 10.55 -2.52
N ASP A 221 32.92 10.75 -1.24
CA ASP A 221 33.60 9.74 -0.42
C ASP A 221 32.73 8.50 -0.22
N ILE A 222 31.42 8.71 -0.03
CA ILE A 222 30.43 7.64 0.05
C ILE A 222 30.40 6.86 -1.26
N MET A 223 30.32 7.58 -2.39
CA MET A 223 30.30 6.99 -3.73
C MET A 223 31.55 6.14 -4.00
N GLU A 224 32.73 6.65 -3.65
CA GLU A 224 33.99 5.91 -3.76
C GLU A 224 33.96 4.63 -2.93
N LYS A 225 33.48 4.70 -1.69
CA LYS A 225 33.44 3.55 -0.77
C LYS A 225 32.45 2.47 -1.19
N ILE A 226 31.24 2.85 -1.64
CA ILE A 226 30.17 1.92 -2.02
C ILE A 226 30.22 1.56 -3.51
N GLY A 227 30.82 2.37 -4.35
CA GLY A 227 30.90 2.21 -5.82
C GLY A 227 31.68 1.00 -6.28
N PHE A 228 32.43 0.34 -5.38
CA PHE A 228 33.09 -0.95 -5.65
C PHE A 228 32.09 -2.14 -5.73
N ASN A 229 30.82 -1.93 -5.34
CA ASN A 229 29.80 -2.97 -5.48
C ASN A 229 29.28 -2.99 -6.92
N PRO A 230 29.39 -4.13 -7.67
CA PRO A 230 28.95 -4.24 -9.06
C PRO A 230 27.47 -3.92 -9.29
N ALA A 231 26.62 -4.14 -8.28
CA ALA A 231 25.19 -3.86 -8.35
C ALA A 231 24.88 -2.34 -8.37
N ILE A 232 25.80 -1.50 -7.90
CA ILE A 232 25.62 -0.06 -7.77
C ILE A 232 26.29 0.72 -8.89
N ARG A 233 27.41 0.22 -9.41
CA ARG A 233 28.34 0.93 -10.31
C ARG A 233 27.67 1.59 -11.53
N ASN A 234 26.50 1.13 -11.95
CA ASN A 234 25.82 1.62 -13.15
C ASN A 234 24.47 2.32 -12.88
N ASN A 235 23.99 2.37 -11.63
CA ASN A 235 22.60 2.76 -11.35
C ASN A 235 22.42 3.81 -10.24
N VAL A 236 23.49 4.24 -9.57
CA VAL A 236 23.42 5.21 -8.46
C VAL A 236 24.17 6.48 -8.81
N THR A 237 23.53 7.62 -8.63
CA THR A 237 24.10 8.96 -8.82
C THR A 237 24.46 9.61 -7.49
N SER A 238 25.27 10.68 -7.51
CA SER A 238 25.54 11.50 -6.32
C SER A 238 24.26 12.10 -5.73
N GLY A 239 23.27 12.40 -6.58
CA GLY A 239 21.97 12.89 -6.15
C GLY A 239 21.17 11.85 -5.37
N ASP A 240 21.27 10.56 -5.72
CA ASP A 240 20.61 9.50 -4.97
C ASP A 240 21.20 9.34 -3.56
N ILE A 241 22.52 9.49 -3.43
CA ILE A 241 23.20 9.49 -2.12
C ILE A 241 22.77 10.69 -1.29
N GLN A 242 22.73 11.88 -1.90
CA GLN A 242 22.30 13.09 -1.20
C GLN A 242 20.87 12.96 -0.69
N ASN A 243 19.96 12.43 -1.49
CA ASN A 243 18.57 12.16 -1.09
C ASN A 243 18.46 11.19 0.08
N VAL A 244 19.35 10.20 0.17
CA VAL A 244 19.41 9.27 1.31
C VAL A 244 19.93 9.94 2.57
N MET A 245 20.90 10.85 2.44
CA MET A 245 21.49 11.54 3.58
C MET A 245 20.61 12.65 4.16
N GLU A 246 19.65 13.17 3.38
CA GLU A 246 18.68 14.18 3.81
C GLU A 246 17.43 13.58 4.51
N ARG A 247 17.29 12.25 4.50
CA ARG A 247 16.24 11.50 5.22
C ARG A 247 16.65 11.15 6.64
#